data_569c3eb488186347723d9c424fad5457
#
_entry.id   569c3eb488186347723d9c424fad5457
#
_cell.length_a   1.000
_cell.length_b   1.000
_cell.length_c   1.000
_cell.angle_alpha   90.00
_cell.angle_beta   90.00
_cell.angle_gamma   90.00
#
_symmetry.space_group_name_H-M   'P 1'
#
loop_
_entity.id
_entity.type
_entity.pdbx_description
1 polymer ?
#
loop_
_entity_poly.entity_id
_entity_poly.type
_entity_poly.pdbx_seq_one_letter_code
_entity_poly.pdbx_strand_id
1 'polypeptide(L)'
;GELLKRTISFMTGKGSVNHNSRKFHAKNTDPQRSHWNVEYCNQDIQEVYHELFDKALERYNAKQTRKDRKIEDYYEKIRSGKQEKPFHEIIIQIGNKDDMGAETANGRVAAEILDEYVRGFQERNPTLCVFSAYLHMDEATPHLHIDFVPYTTGSKRGLDTRVSLKQALSALGFKGGTRMETELNQWVAAEKQQLASIMLEHGIEWEQKGTHEKHLSLLDFEKQERAKEVAALEAQKEELEEHNATMLEVNEKWLDQLENIEQDIFSAKENREKADKQAEQAKKKASQYEKKLTEIAPMVKDMERFAEKYSADPEEMLPEAGTLETGKSYREKKAKPLIKNIITVLKSVYLAYLELSRRFSDMQR
;
A
#
# COMPACT_ATOMS: atom_id res chain seq x y z
N GLY A 1 -51.96 21.84 7.70
CA GLY A 1 -51.82 20.58 6.95
C GLY A 1 -50.90 19.64 7.72
N GLU A 2 -51.20 18.36 7.65
CA GLU A 2 -50.39 17.34 8.31
C GLU A 2 -49.01 17.29 7.63
N LEU A 3 -47.94 17.38 8.41
CA LEU A 3 -46.57 17.31 7.88
C LEU A 3 -46.26 15.92 7.31
N LEU A 4 -45.52 15.89 6.24
CA LEU A 4 -45.08 14.64 5.62
C LEU A 4 -44.12 13.93 6.58
N LYS A 5 -44.36 12.66 6.92
CA LYS A 5 -43.49 11.89 7.84
C LYS A 5 -42.54 10.95 7.07
N ARG A 6 -41.29 10.98 7.42
CA ARG A 6 -40.26 10.10 6.80
C ARG A 6 -39.26 9.59 7.82
N THR A 7 -38.80 8.38 7.61
CA THR A 7 -37.77 7.76 8.42
C THR A 7 -36.37 8.30 8.08
N ILE A 8 -35.44 8.20 9.01
CA ILE A 8 -34.00 8.44 8.80
C ILE A 8 -33.27 7.12 8.97
N SER A 9 -32.49 6.74 7.98
CA SER A 9 -31.54 5.62 8.03
C SER A 9 -30.12 6.13 8.14
N PHE A 10 -29.38 5.62 9.12
CA PHE A 10 -27.95 5.84 9.33
C PHE A 10 -27.30 4.47 9.44
N MET A 11 -26.52 4.10 8.43
CA MET A 11 -25.88 2.78 8.35
C MET A 11 -24.38 2.93 8.28
N THR A 12 -23.67 1.97 8.87
CA THR A 12 -22.23 1.84 8.65
C THR A 12 -21.99 1.16 7.31
N GLY A 13 -21.30 1.82 6.41
CA GLY A 13 -20.93 1.27 5.11
C GLY A 13 -19.68 0.37 5.18
N LYS A 14 -19.41 -0.30 4.07
CA LYS A 14 -18.22 -1.16 3.92
C LYS A 14 -16.98 -0.39 3.48
N GLY A 15 -17.12 0.89 3.14
CA GLY A 15 -16.01 1.75 2.72
C GLY A 15 -15.50 1.46 1.31
N SER A 16 -16.40 1.23 0.35
CA SER A 16 -16.02 1.02 -1.05
C SER A 16 -15.91 2.35 -1.80
N VAL A 17 -14.77 3.03 -1.68
CA VAL A 17 -14.49 4.32 -2.33
C VAL A 17 -14.64 4.22 -3.86
N ASN A 18 -14.26 3.11 -4.47
CA ASN A 18 -14.42 2.88 -5.91
C ASN A 18 -15.88 2.76 -6.33
N HIS A 19 -16.74 2.17 -5.49
CA HIS A 19 -18.19 2.15 -5.72
C HIS A 19 -18.77 3.55 -5.56
N ASN A 20 -18.39 4.25 -4.52
CA ASN A 20 -18.90 5.59 -4.23
C ASN A 20 -18.54 6.59 -5.34
N SER A 21 -17.33 6.51 -5.88
CA SER A 21 -16.86 7.35 -7.00
C SER A 21 -17.32 6.87 -8.37
N ARG A 22 -18.12 5.80 -8.44
CA ARG A 22 -18.60 5.20 -9.70
C ARG A 22 -17.49 4.79 -10.66
N LYS A 23 -16.33 4.36 -10.15
CA LYS A 23 -15.30 3.70 -10.97
C LYS A 23 -15.82 2.38 -11.56
N PHE A 24 -16.85 1.80 -10.96
CA PHE A 24 -17.66 0.72 -11.52
C PHE A 24 -19.14 0.91 -11.15
N HIS A 25 -20.03 0.44 -12.01
CA HIS A 25 -21.48 0.49 -11.79
C HIS A 25 -21.95 -0.86 -11.23
N ALA A 26 -22.61 -0.83 -10.07
CA ALA A 26 -23.29 -1.99 -9.53
C ALA A 26 -24.61 -2.24 -10.29
N LYS A 27 -25.16 -3.47 -10.20
CA LYS A 27 -26.41 -3.84 -10.91
C LYS A 27 -27.61 -2.97 -10.57
N ASN A 28 -27.63 -2.38 -9.38
CA ASN A 28 -28.71 -1.52 -8.89
C ASN A 28 -28.54 -0.04 -9.24
N THR A 29 -27.53 0.32 -10.00
CA THR A 29 -27.29 1.69 -10.46
C THR A 29 -27.82 1.91 -11.86
N ASP A 30 -28.43 3.09 -12.08
CA ASP A 30 -28.86 3.54 -13.40
C ASP A 30 -27.83 4.51 -13.99
N PRO A 31 -27.03 4.07 -14.99
CA PRO A 31 -26.00 4.91 -15.61
C PRO A 31 -26.56 6.20 -16.22
N GLN A 32 -27.85 6.23 -16.62
CA GLN A 32 -28.47 7.42 -17.20
C GLN A 32 -28.69 8.52 -16.16
N ARG A 33 -28.80 8.15 -14.88
CA ARG A 33 -28.98 9.08 -13.77
C ARG A 33 -27.68 9.39 -13.01
N SER A 34 -26.56 8.76 -13.36
CA SER A 34 -25.27 9.00 -12.67
C SER A 34 -24.80 10.45 -12.75
N HIS A 35 -25.27 11.21 -13.76
CA HIS A 35 -25.00 12.65 -13.86
C HIS A 35 -25.75 13.50 -12.83
N TRP A 36 -26.73 12.92 -12.10
CA TRP A 36 -27.40 13.57 -10.97
C TRP A 36 -26.64 13.39 -9.65
N ASN A 37 -25.66 12.49 -9.61
CA ASN A 37 -24.81 12.28 -8.44
C ASN A 37 -23.99 13.54 -8.17
N VAL A 38 -23.75 13.84 -6.91
CA VAL A 38 -22.92 14.97 -6.49
C VAL A 38 -21.69 14.44 -5.78
N GLU A 39 -20.52 14.86 -6.23
CA GLU A 39 -19.24 14.66 -5.54
C GLU A 39 -18.95 15.92 -4.70
N TYR A 40 -18.82 15.77 -3.38
CA TYR A 40 -18.46 16.85 -2.48
C TYR A 40 -16.95 16.90 -2.23
N CYS A 41 -16.34 15.75 -2.08
CA CYS A 41 -14.88 15.59 -2.03
C CYS A 41 -14.49 14.16 -2.41
N ASN A 42 -13.27 14.04 -2.91
CA ASN A 42 -12.67 12.76 -3.27
C ASN A 42 -11.14 12.90 -3.21
N GLN A 43 -10.58 12.72 -2.02
CA GLN A 43 -9.15 12.77 -1.77
C GLN A 43 -8.59 11.36 -1.62
N ASP A 44 -7.32 11.18 -1.94
CA ASP A 44 -6.62 9.94 -1.64
C ASP A 44 -6.41 9.78 -0.13
N ILE A 45 -6.80 8.64 0.42
CA ILE A 45 -6.71 8.39 1.86
C ILE A 45 -5.26 8.41 2.38
N GLN A 46 -4.29 8.01 1.57
CA GLN A 46 -2.88 8.01 1.98
C GLN A 46 -2.36 9.45 2.09
N GLU A 47 -2.76 10.34 1.17
CA GLU A 47 -2.45 11.77 1.26
C GLU A 47 -3.05 12.39 2.52
N VAL A 48 -4.30 12.05 2.84
CA VAL A 48 -4.96 12.50 4.08
C VAL A 48 -4.21 12.01 5.32
N TYR A 49 -3.70 10.77 5.32
CA TYR A 49 -2.88 10.26 6.40
C TYR A 49 -1.56 11.01 6.55
N HIS A 50 -0.92 11.36 5.45
CA HIS A 50 0.29 12.20 5.47
C HIS A 50 0.01 13.58 6.06
N GLU A 51 -1.07 14.23 5.63
CA GLU A 51 -1.46 15.55 6.15
C GLU A 51 -1.75 15.52 7.65
N LEU A 52 -2.47 14.51 8.13
CA LEU A 52 -2.90 14.43 9.52
C LEU A 52 -1.80 13.94 10.48
N PHE A 53 -0.95 12.99 10.04
CA PHE A 53 -0.15 12.21 10.97
C PHE A 53 1.36 12.31 10.79
N ASP A 54 1.91 12.81 9.68
CA ASP A 54 3.36 12.80 9.42
C ASP A 54 4.14 13.52 10.51
N LYS A 55 3.69 14.69 10.94
CA LYS A 55 4.35 15.45 12.02
C LYS A 55 4.35 14.69 13.36
N ALA A 56 3.28 13.99 13.66
CA ALA A 56 3.18 13.16 14.86
C ALA A 56 4.04 11.90 14.74
N LEU A 57 4.11 11.32 13.54
CA LEU A 57 4.95 10.17 13.21
C LEU A 57 6.44 10.50 13.37
N GLU A 58 6.88 11.63 12.86
CA GLU A 58 8.25 12.14 13.03
C GLU A 58 8.61 12.29 14.51
N ARG A 59 7.75 12.95 15.29
CA ARG A 59 7.94 13.11 16.73
C ARG A 59 7.98 11.78 17.48
N TYR A 60 7.13 10.83 17.09
CA TYR A 60 7.12 9.49 17.65
C TYR A 60 8.41 8.74 17.34
N ASN A 61 8.82 8.71 16.08
CA ASN A 61 10.01 8.01 15.62
C ASN A 61 11.31 8.59 16.19
N ALA A 62 11.37 9.90 16.39
CA ALA A 62 12.51 10.56 17.02
C ALA A 62 12.77 10.12 18.47
N LYS A 63 11.72 9.70 19.18
CA LYS A 63 11.81 9.17 20.55
C LYS A 63 12.19 7.69 20.62
N GLN A 64 12.16 6.96 19.49
CA GLN A 64 12.45 5.53 19.45
C GLN A 64 13.95 5.29 19.26
N THR A 65 14.56 4.62 20.25
CA THR A 65 15.97 4.19 20.16
C THR A 65 16.16 2.91 19.37
N ARG A 66 15.13 2.05 19.35
CA ARG A 66 15.15 0.77 18.62
C ARG A 66 14.50 0.92 17.26
N LYS A 67 15.17 0.43 16.21
CA LYS A 67 14.68 0.49 14.82
C LYS A 67 13.37 -0.26 14.62
N ASP A 68 13.19 -1.40 15.30
CA ASP A 68 11.98 -2.23 15.23
C ASP A 68 10.73 -1.59 15.86
N ARG A 69 10.88 -0.50 16.61
CA ARG A 69 9.78 0.30 17.18
C ARG A 69 9.41 1.51 16.33
N LYS A 70 10.22 1.85 15.34
CA LYS A 70 9.88 2.92 14.41
C LYS A 70 8.80 2.49 13.45
N ILE A 71 7.93 3.40 13.12
CA ILE A 71 6.84 3.20 12.15
C ILE A 71 7.28 3.88 10.86
N GLU A 72 7.36 3.13 9.77
CA GLU A 72 7.74 3.65 8.45
C GLU A 72 6.52 4.25 7.73
N ASP A 73 5.39 3.56 7.79
CA ASP A 73 4.13 3.96 7.17
C ASP A 73 2.99 3.80 8.18
N TYR A 74 2.37 4.92 8.55
CA TYR A 74 1.31 4.91 9.54
C TYR A 74 -0.02 4.39 8.98
N TYR A 75 -0.32 4.67 7.71
CA TYR A 75 -1.50 4.12 7.05
C TYR A 75 -1.44 2.60 7.01
N GLU A 76 -0.31 2.04 6.56
CA GLU A 76 -0.11 0.60 6.49
C GLU A 76 -0.16 -0.06 7.88
N LYS A 77 0.38 0.60 8.89
CA LYS A 77 0.27 0.13 10.28
C LYS A 77 -1.16 0.03 10.76
N ILE A 78 -2.01 1.02 10.47
CA ILE A 78 -3.42 0.98 10.84
C ILE A 78 -4.16 -0.07 10.01
N ARG A 79 -3.93 -0.09 8.69
CA ARG A 79 -4.59 -1.02 7.76
C ARG A 79 -4.32 -2.49 8.11
N SER A 80 -3.10 -2.83 8.47
CA SER A 80 -2.70 -4.18 8.88
C SER A 80 -3.01 -4.51 10.34
N GLY A 81 -3.34 -3.51 11.14
CA GLY A 81 -3.70 -3.65 12.55
C GLY A 81 -5.13 -4.15 12.75
N LYS A 82 -5.45 -4.52 13.99
CA LYS A 82 -6.80 -5.02 14.37
C LYS A 82 -7.56 -4.09 15.32
N GLN A 83 -6.93 -3.01 15.78
CA GLN A 83 -7.52 -2.14 16.81
C GLN A 83 -8.38 -1.03 16.22
N GLU A 84 -7.93 -0.42 15.13
CA GLU A 84 -8.60 0.67 14.45
C GLU A 84 -8.76 0.36 12.98
N LYS A 85 -9.85 0.85 12.38
CA LYS A 85 -10.01 0.83 10.92
C LYS A 85 -9.31 2.05 10.32
N PRO A 86 -8.76 1.97 9.11
CA PRO A 86 -8.15 3.12 8.44
C PRO A 86 -9.10 4.31 8.28
N PHE A 87 -10.38 4.03 8.07
CA PHE A 87 -11.46 5.01 7.96
C PHE A 87 -12.80 4.35 8.23
N HIS A 88 -13.83 5.17 8.36
CA HIS A 88 -15.21 4.75 8.54
C HIS A 88 -16.09 5.37 7.46
N GLU A 89 -17.10 4.63 7.04
CA GLU A 89 -18.14 5.09 6.13
C GLU A 89 -19.48 5.12 6.85
N ILE A 90 -20.25 6.17 6.62
CA ILE A 90 -21.64 6.25 6.96
C ILE A 90 -22.48 6.45 5.70
N ILE A 91 -23.63 5.79 5.66
CA ILE A 91 -24.62 5.90 4.60
C ILE A 91 -25.89 6.49 5.21
N ILE A 92 -26.37 7.59 4.65
CA ILE A 92 -27.52 8.35 5.18
C ILE A 92 -28.61 8.43 4.13
N GLN A 93 -29.81 8.05 4.52
CA GLN A 93 -30.98 8.05 3.65
C GLN A 93 -32.21 8.56 4.38
N ILE A 94 -33.10 9.26 3.66
CA ILE A 94 -34.39 9.70 4.13
C ILE A 94 -35.48 8.86 3.41
N GLY A 95 -36.37 8.24 4.19
CA GLY A 95 -37.44 7.39 3.64
C GLY A 95 -36.90 6.16 2.89
N ASN A 96 -37.67 5.68 1.93
CA ASN A 96 -37.36 4.53 1.11
C ASN A 96 -37.78 4.76 -0.36
N LYS A 97 -37.60 3.75 -1.21
CA LYS A 97 -37.94 3.84 -2.65
C LYS A 97 -39.39 4.15 -2.95
N ASP A 98 -40.30 3.78 -2.06
CA ASP A 98 -41.75 3.92 -2.29
C ASP A 98 -42.25 5.34 -1.95
N ASP A 99 -41.57 6.03 -1.03
CA ASP A 99 -41.97 7.34 -0.55
C ASP A 99 -40.99 8.48 -0.91
N MET A 100 -39.72 8.17 -1.17
CA MET A 100 -38.65 9.13 -1.50
C MET A 100 -37.81 8.64 -2.69
N GLY A 101 -38.43 7.98 -3.67
CA GLY A 101 -37.72 7.46 -4.85
C GLY A 101 -36.97 8.56 -5.62
N ALA A 102 -35.74 8.27 -6.07
CA ALA A 102 -34.84 9.26 -6.67
C ALA A 102 -35.39 10.02 -7.89
N GLU A 103 -36.30 9.40 -8.65
CA GLU A 103 -36.92 9.99 -9.83
C GLU A 103 -38.15 10.87 -9.50
N THR A 104 -38.62 10.83 -8.25
CA THR A 104 -39.83 11.54 -7.83
C THR A 104 -39.52 12.96 -7.34
N ALA A 105 -40.58 13.79 -7.25
CA ALA A 105 -40.48 15.12 -6.64
C ALA A 105 -39.98 15.02 -5.16
N ASN A 106 -40.52 14.03 -4.41
CA ASN A 106 -40.11 13.79 -3.04
C ASN A 106 -38.60 13.37 -2.95
N GLY A 107 -38.13 12.55 -3.89
CA GLY A 107 -36.72 12.21 -3.99
C GLY A 107 -35.80 13.41 -4.21
N ARG A 108 -36.23 14.39 -5.00
CA ARG A 108 -35.50 15.65 -5.19
C ARG A 108 -35.42 16.46 -3.91
N VAL A 109 -36.52 16.54 -3.15
CA VAL A 109 -36.55 17.20 -1.83
C VAL A 109 -35.62 16.47 -0.85
N ALA A 110 -35.61 15.14 -0.84
CA ALA A 110 -34.64 14.36 -0.04
C ALA A 110 -33.21 14.68 -0.43
N ALA A 111 -32.92 14.79 -1.72
CA ALA A 111 -31.56 15.15 -2.21
C ALA A 111 -31.16 16.57 -1.76
N GLU A 112 -32.05 17.54 -1.81
CA GLU A 112 -31.81 18.90 -1.32
C GLU A 112 -31.49 18.92 0.19
N ILE A 113 -32.26 18.19 0.98
CA ILE A 113 -32.06 18.06 2.44
C ILE A 113 -30.69 17.39 2.74
N LEU A 114 -30.36 16.32 2.02
CA LEU A 114 -29.10 15.61 2.18
C LEU A 114 -27.91 16.46 1.73
N ASP A 115 -28.07 17.26 0.67
CA ASP A 115 -27.05 18.23 0.23
C ASP A 115 -26.79 19.29 1.31
N GLU A 116 -27.82 19.87 1.88
CA GLU A 116 -27.70 20.83 2.98
C GLU A 116 -27.02 20.20 4.21
N TYR A 117 -27.42 19.01 4.56
CA TYR A 117 -26.84 18.27 5.69
C TYR A 117 -25.33 18.02 5.52
N VAL A 118 -24.89 17.53 4.37
CA VAL A 118 -23.49 17.16 4.16
C VAL A 118 -22.57 18.37 4.11
N ARG A 119 -23.05 19.50 3.60
CA ARG A 119 -22.27 20.76 3.55
C ARG A 119 -21.85 21.26 4.93
N GLY A 120 -22.65 21.03 5.96
CA GLY A 120 -22.32 21.37 7.34
C GLY A 120 -21.62 20.25 8.13
N PHE A 121 -21.42 19.08 7.53
CA PHE A 121 -20.94 17.91 8.27
C PHE A 121 -19.53 18.08 8.83
N GLN A 122 -18.58 18.55 8.02
CA GLN A 122 -17.19 18.71 8.46
C GLN A 122 -17.04 19.76 9.57
N GLU A 123 -17.79 20.85 9.52
CA GLU A 123 -17.75 21.88 10.55
C GLU A 123 -18.30 21.35 11.89
N ARG A 124 -19.38 20.58 11.87
CA ARG A 124 -19.92 19.94 13.08
C ARG A 124 -19.02 18.85 13.64
N ASN A 125 -18.20 18.22 12.79
CA ASN A 125 -17.40 17.06 13.12
C ASN A 125 -15.91 17.29 12.81
N PRO A 126 -15.24 18.26 13.43
CA PRO A 126 -13.85 18.61 13.10
C PRO A 126 -12.82 17.50 13.36
N THR A 127 -13.14 16.51 14.21
CA THR A 127 -12.28 15.36 14.49
C THR A 127 -12.50 14.18 13.56
N LEU A 128 -13.45 14.31 12.64
CA LEU A 128 -13.75 13.33 11.57
C LEU A 128 -13.32 13.95 10.24
N CYS A 129 -12.11 13.68 9.79
CA CYS A 129 -11.58 14.22 8.53
C CYS A 129 -12.25 13.54 7.35
N VAL A 130 -13.22 14.21 6.72
CA VAL A 130 -13.91 13.69 5.53
C VAL A 130 -12.98 13.78 4.33
N PHE A 131 -12.76 12.66 3.64
CA PHE A 131 -11.93 12.60 2.46
C PHE A 131 -12.68 12.15 1.19
N SER A 132 -13.87 11.56 1.36
CA SER A 132 -14.73 11.15 0.26
C SER A 132 -16.19 11.33 0.67
N ALA A 133 -16.97 12.06 -0.11
CA ALA A 133 -18.38 12.25 0.13
C ALA A 133 -19.14 12.40 -1.18
N TYR A 134 -20.23 11.63 -1.32
CA TYR A 134 -21.06 11.57 -2.51
C TYR A 134 -22.55 11.53 -2.14
N LEU A 135 -23.36 12.24 -2.92
CA LEU A 135 -24.79 12.04 -2.98
C LEU A 135 -25.12 11.21 -4.22
N HIS A 136 -25.67 10.02 -4.02
CA HIS A 136 -26.09 9.15 -5.11
C HIS A 136 -27.58 9.35 -5.41
N MET A 137 -27.87 9.62 -6.69
CA MET A 137 -29.19 9.76 -7.27
C MET A 137 -29.49 8.69 -8.33
N ASP A 138 -28.52 7.87 -8.64
CA ASP A 138 -28.58 6.83 -9.66
C ASP A 138 -29.03 5.46 -9.13
N GLU A 139 -29.41 5.40 -7.87
CA GLU A 139 -30.05 4.23 -7.26
C GLU A 139 -31.52 4.50 -6.93
N ALA A 140 -32.19 3.55 -6.27
CA ALA A 140 -33.61 3.63 -6.02
C ALA A 140 -34.03 4.84 -5.15
N THR A 141 -33.22 5.22 -4.18
CA THR A 141 -33.48 6.30 -3.22
C THR A 141 -32.21 7.16 -3.08
N PRO A 142 -32.36 8.51 -3.01
CA PRO A 142 -31.21 9.38 -2.74
C PRO A 142 -30.56 9.02 -1.41
N HIS A 143 -29.24 8.91 -1.42
CA HIS A 143 -28.49 8.63 -0.19
C HIS A 143 -27.07 9.21 -0.26
N LEU A 144 -26.52 9.54 0.91
CA LEU A 144 -25.18 10.03 1.07
C LEU A 144 -24.24 8.89 1.45
N HIS A 145 -23.04 8.90 0.87
CA HIS A 145 -21.88 8.18 1.37
C HIS A 145 -20.87 9.20 1.90
N ILE A 146 -20.46 9.07 3.14
CA ILE A 146 -19.46 9.93 3.77
C ILE A 146 -18.39 9.04 4.37
N ASP A 147 -17.17 9.14 3.83
CA ASP A 147 -15.98 8.44 4.30
C ASP A 147 -15.08 9.41 5.06
N PHE A 148 -14.67 9.03 6.26
CA PHE A 148 -13.86 9.90 7.11
C PHE A 148 -12.79 9.14 7.90
N VAL A 149 -11.68 9.81 8.17
CA VAL A 149 -10.63 9.36 9.07
C VAL A 149 -10.88 10.01 10.44
N PRO A 150 -11.23 9.22 11.48
CA PRO A 150 -11.39 9.76 12.83
C PRO A 150 -10.03 9.91 13.48
N TYR A 151 -9.73 11.07 14.06
CA TYR A 151 -8.45 11.31 14.72
C TYR A 151 -8.59 12.07 16.03
N THR A 152 -7.59 11.91 16.86
CA THR A 152 -7.45 12.63 18.14
C THR A 152 -6.06 13.21 18.27
N THR A 153 -5.94 14.26 19.05
CA THR A 153 -4.68 14.93 19.38
C THR A 153 -4.37 14.82 20.88
N GLY A 154 -3.11 15.04 21.26
CA GLY A 154 -2.72 15.02 22.68
C GLY A 154 -2.72 13.63 23.33
N SER A 155 -2.66 12.57 22.54
CA SER A 155 -2.58 11.20 23.05
C SER A 155 -1.25 10.95 23.77
N LYS A 156 -1.32 10.31 24.93
CA LYS A 156 -0.13 9.94 25.72
C LYS A 156 0.48 8.60 25.30
N ARG A 157 -0.22 7.81 24.51
CA ARG A 157 0.23 6.48 24.03
C ARG A 157 0.28 6.48 22.49
N GLY A 158 1.37 5.95 21.94
CA GLY A 158 1.59 5.94 20.52
C GLY A 158 1.90 7.34 19.97
N LEU A 159 1.38 7.64 18.76
CA LEU A 159 1.45 8.99 18.21
C LEU A 159 0.59 9.95 19.05
N ASP A 160 1.06 11.17 19.23
CA ASP A 160 0.27 12.22 19.92
C ASP A 160 -0.96 12.66 19.11
N THR A 161 -0.88 12.64 17.80
CA THR A 161 -2.02 12.69 16.88
C THR A 161 -2.16 11.33 16.19
N ARG A 162 -3.28 10.68 16.38
CA ARG A 162 -3.50 9.31 15.93
C ARG A 162 -4.94 9.01 15.54
N VAL A 163 -5.12 7.93 14.78
CA VAL A 163 -6.46 7.39 14.46
C VAL A 163 -7.12 6.84 15.73
N SER A 164 -8.32 7.28 16.00
CA SER A 164 -9.19 6.71 17.02
C SER A 164 -10.62 7.20 16.86
N LEU A 165 -11.55 6.33 16.54
CA LEU A 165 -12.96 6.68 16.46
C LEU A 165 -13.52 7.09 17.83
N LYS A 166 -13.24 6.29 18.86
CA LYS A 166 -13.71 6.55 20.21
C LYS A 166 -13.25 7.91 20.74
N GLN A 167 -11.97 8.22 20.60
CA GLN A 167 -11.41 9.48 21.08
C GLN A 167 -11.85 10.68 20.24
N ALA A 168 -12.00 10.50 18.94
CA ALA A 168 -12.53 11.52 18.05
C ALA A 168 -13.94 11.94 18.45
N LEU A 169 -14.82 10.97 18.70
CA LEU A 169 -16.21 11.22 19.14
C LEU A 169 -16.27 11.77 20.56
N SER A 170 -15.40 11.30 21.44
CA SER A 170 -15.28 11.83 22.81
C SER A 170 -14.89 13.30 22.83
N ALA A 171 -13.99 13.73 21.92
CA ALA A 171 -13.61 15.13 21.75
C ALA A 171 -14.77 16.01 21.26
N LEU A 172 -15.77 15.44 20.57
CA LEU A 172 -17.01 16.10 20.19
C LEU A 172 -18.06 16.16 21.32
N GLY A 173 -17.76 15.58 22.49
CA GLY A 173 -18.65 15.58 23.66
C GLY A 173 -19.42 14.28 23.87
N PHE A 174 -19.25 13.26 23.04
CA PHE A 174 -19.91 11.96 23.17
C PHE A 174 -19.05 11.01 23.99
N LYS A 175 -19.42 10.80 25.25
CA LYS A 175 -18.56 10.08 26.21
C LYS A 175 -18.92 8.61 26.40
N GLY A 176 -19.97 8.14 25.74
CA GLY A 176 -20.46 6.79 26.01
C GLY A 176 -20.95 6.62 27.45
N GLY A 177 -21.20 5.44 27.87
CA GLY A 177 -21.64 5.12 29.23
C GLY A 177 -21.92 3.65 29.41
N THR A 178 -22.84 3.11 28.64
CA THR A 178 -23.24 1.71 28.68
C THR A 178 -22.92 1.01 27.36
N ARG A 179 -23.10 -0.32 27.32
CA ARG A 179 -22.98 -1.12 26.11
C ARG A 179 -23.93 -0.63 24.99
N MET A 180 -25.07 -0.06 25.36
CA MET A 180 -26.09 0.43 24.41
C MET A 180 -25.91 1.91 24.08
N GLU A 181 -25.24 2.66 24.95
CA GLU A 181 -24.96 4.10 24.78
C GLU A 181 -23.46 4.32 24.59
N THR A 182 -22.95 3.82 23.48
CA THR A 182 -21.57 4.07 23.07
C THR A 182 -21.40 5.48 22.53
N GLU A 183 -20.17 5.95 22.44
CA GLU A 183 -19.84 7.23 21.80
C GLU A 183 -20.42 7.30 20.38
N LEU A 184 -20.34 6.20 19.63
CA LEU A 184 -20.88 6.09 18.28
C LEU A 184 -22.40 6.21 18.26
N ASN A 185 -23.12 5.50 19.15
CA ASN A 185 -24.58 5.56 19.19
C ASN A 185 -25.09 6.95 19.59
N GLN A 186 -24.43 7.61 20.51
CA GLN A 186 -24.75 8.99 20.92
C GLN A 186 -24.51 9.98 19.77
N TRP A 187 -23.40 9.86 19.06
CA TRP A 187 -23.09 10.68 17.90
C TRP A 187 -24.09 10.48 16.76
N VAL A 188 -24.43 9.23 16.42
CA VAL A 188 -25.43 8.91 15.41
C VAL A 188 -26.79 9.51 15.77
N ALA A 189 -27.20 9.43 17.05
CA ALA A 189 -28.46 10.04 17.52
C ALA A 189 -28.44 11.56 17.34
N ALA A 190 -27.33 12.22 17.66
CA ALA A 190 -27.17 13.65 17.48
C ALA A 190 -27.19 14.08 16.00
N GLU A 191 -26.51 13.33 15.13
CA GLU A 191 -26.51 13.61 13.69
C GLU A 191 -27.87 13.33 13.03
N LYS A 192 -28.61 12.32 13.49
CA LYS A 192 -30.02 12.11 13.07
C LYS A 192 -30.91 13.29 13.49
N GLN A 193 -30.69 13.82 14.68
CA GLN A 193 -31.44 15.00 15.15
C GLN A 193 -31.11 16.25 14.33
N GLN A 194 -29.85 16.42 13.92
CA GLN A 194 -29.44 17.50 13.02
C GLN A 194 -30.12 17.36 11.64
N LEU A 195 -30.15 16.15 11.09
CA LEU A 195 -30.85 15.88 9.83
C LEU A 195 -32.36 16.11 9.97
N ALA A 196 -32.95 15.68 11.09
CA ALA A 196 -34.36 15.90 11.38
C ALA A 196 -34.74 17.39 11.45
N SER A 197 -33.86 18.23 11.95
CA SER A 197 -34.07 19.68 11.96
C SER A 197 -34.13 20.26 10.55
N ILE A 198 -33.23 19.84 9.67
CA ILE A 198 -33.23 20.25 8.26
C ILE A 198 -34.51 19.74 7.56
N MET A 199 -34.86 18.46 7.80
CA MET A 199 -36.11 17.89 7.26
C MET A 199 -37.32 18.72 7.64
N LEU A 200 -37.41 19.17 8.89
CA LEU A 200 -38.52 19.95 9.39
C LEU A 200 -38.62 21.33 8.69
N GLU A 201 -37.51 21.97 8.38
CA GLU A 201 -37.44 23.22 7.60
C GLU A 201 -38.00 23.02 6.18
N HIS A 202 -37.85 21.81 5.61
CA HIS A 202 -38.46 21.41 4.33
C HIS A 202 -39.86 20.81 4.44
N GLY A 203 -40.51 20.91 5.61
CA GLY A 203 -41.89 20.43 5.82
C GLY A 203 -41.99 18.92 6.01
N ILE A 204 -40.95 18.24 6.37
CA ILE A 204 -40.91 16.80 6.62
C ILE A 204 -40.57 16.53 8.08
N GLU A 205 -41.44 15.81 8.77
CA GLU A 205 -41.22 15.37 10.15
C GLU A 205 -40.52 14.02 10.17
N TRP A 206 -39.54 13.87 11.10
CA TRP A 206 -38.90 12.59 11.30
C TRP A 206 -39.84 11.57 11.95
N GLU A 207 -40.11 10.50 11.23
CA GLU A 207 -40.88 9.35 11.73
C GLU A 207 -39.94 8.40 12.50
N GLN A 208 -40.05 8.39 13.82
CA GLN A 208 -39.35 7.42 14.65
C GLN A 208 -40.20 6.16 14.76
N LYS A 209 -39.85 5.10 14.02
CA LYS A 209 -40.46 3.79 14.20
C LYS A 209 -39.96 3.18 15.49
N GLY A 210 -40.60 3.48 16.60
CA GLY A 210 -40.32 2.84 17.88
C GLY A 210 -40.56 1.34 17.79
N THR A 211 -39.60 0.55 18.29
CA THR A 211 -39.64 -0.93 18.27
C THR A 211 -40.74 -1.54 19.20
N HIS A 212 -41.59 -0.72 19.81
CA HIS A 212 -42.67 -1.17 20.72
C HIS A 212 -43.95 -0.39 20.52
N GLU A 213 -44.78 -0.81 19.57
CA GLU A 213 -46.24 -0.56 19.66
C GLU A 213 -47.01 -1.86 19.57
N LYS A 214 -47.62 -2.19 20.71
CA LYS A 214 -48.70 -3.17 20.79
C LYS A 214 -49.93 -2.54 20.14
N HIS A 215 -50.42 -3.07 19.04
CA HIS A 215 -51.77 -2.88 18.61
C HIS A 215 -52.48 -4.20 18.41
N LEU A 216 -53.48 -4.37 19.23
CA LEU A 216 -54.49 -5.40 19.14
C LEU A 216 -55.58 -4.98 18.15
N SER A 217 -56.00 -5.96 17.34
CA SER A 217 -57.19 -6.00 16.47
C SER A 217 -57.13 -5.28 15.12
N LEU A 218 -56.65 -6.05 14.13
CA LEU A 218 -57.06 -6.02 12.72
C LEU A 218 -56.51 -7.28 12.03
N LEU A 219 -56.95 -8.44 12.51
CA LEU A 219 -56.37 -9.75 12.18
C LEU A 219 -56.41 -10.14 10.67
N ASP A 220 -57.29 -9.58 9.89
CA ASP A 220 -57.40 -9.94 8.47
C ASP A 220 -56.64 -9.00 7.54
N PHE A 221 -56.49 -7.73 7.89
CA PHE A 221 -55.61 -6.79 7.18
C PHE A 221 -54.13 -7.09 7.47
N GLU A 222 -53.82 -7.42 8.71
CA GLU A 222 -52.47 -7.86 9.10
C GLU A 222 -52.04 -9.15 8.39
N LYS A 223 -52.96 -10.08 8.13
CA LYS A 223 -52.61 -11.30 7.38
C LYS A 223 -52.29 -11.05 5.93
N GLN A 224 -52.98 -10.12 5.26
CA GLN A 224 -52.70 -9.77 3.87
C GLN A 224 -51.43 -8.94 3.74
N GLU A 225 -51.17 -8.01 4.64
CA GLU A 225 -49.94 -7.24 4.68
C GLU A 225 -48.73 -8.13 5.06
N ARG A 226 -48.86 -9.03 6.05
CA ARG A 226 -47.83 -10.02 6.38
C ARG A 226 -47.55 -10.98 5.22
N ALA A 227 -48.56 -11.40 4.47
CA ALA A 227 -48.36 -12.25 3.30
C ALA A 227 -47.59 -11.52 2.19
N LYS A 228 -47.81 -10.21 2.02
CA LYS A 228 -47.04 -9.37 1.10
C LYS A 228 -45.63 -9.12 1.61
N GLU A 229 -45.43 -8.85 2.91
CA GLU A 229 -44.12 -8.73 3.54
C GLU A 229 -43.34 -10.03 3.50
N VAL A 230 -43.96 -11.16 3.77
CA VAL A 230 -43.33 -12.47 3.67
C VAL A 230 -42.92 -12.77 2.25
N ALA A 231 -43.77 -12.51 1.26
CA ALA A 231 -43.43 -12.69 -0.15
C ALA A 231 -42.29 -11.75 -0.60
N ALA A 232 -42.26 -10.51 -0.13
CA ALA A 232 -41.20 -9.57 -0.41
C ALA A 232 -39.87 -9.97 0.28
N LEU A 233 -39.96 -10.46 1.52
CA LEU A 233 -38.79 -10.97 2.27
C LEU A 233 -38.28 -12.28 1.68
N GLU A 234 -39.14 -13.17 1.20
CA GLU A 234 -38.76 -14.39 0.50
C GLU A 234 -38.05 -14.08 -0.81
N ALA A 235 -38.57 -13.11 -1.59
CA ALA A 235 -37.90 -12.64 -2.81
C ALA A 235 -36.55 -11.97 -2.52
N GLN A 236 -36.46 -11.16 -1.46
CA GLN A 236 -35.20 -10.58 -1.02
C GLN A 236 -34.22 -11.65 -0.50
N LYS A 237 -34.72 -12.67 0.17
CA LYS A 237 -33.91 -13.80 0.63
C LYS A 237 -33.35 -14.57 -0.56
N GLU A 238 -34.17 -14.87 -1.55
CA GLU A 238 -33.76 -15.57 -2.78
C GLU A 238 -32.70 -14.76 -3.55
N GLU A 239 -32.89 -13.43 -3.68
CA GLU A 239 -31.91 -12.53 -4.28
C GLU A 239 -30.58 -12.49 -3.49
N LEU A 240 -30.66 -12.47 -2.15
CA LEU A 240 -29.48 -12.53 -1.27
C LEU A 240 -28.79 -13.88 -1.31
N GLU A 241 -29.52 -14.98 -1.41
CA GLU A 241 -28.97 -16.34 -1.54
C GLU A 241 -28.25 -16.48 -2.90
N GLU A 242 -28.84 -16.00 -3.99
CA GLU A 242 -28.19 -15.96 -5.32
C GLU A 242 -26.94 -15.06 -5.31
N HIS A 243 -27.03 -13.90 -4.68
CA HIS A 243 -25.89 -13.00 -4.51
C HIS A 243 -24.77 -13.64 -3.68
N ASN A 244 -25.13 -14.29 -2.58
CA ASN A 244 -24.17 -15.01 -1.73
C ASN A 244 -23.53 -16.18 -2.47
N ALA A 245 -24.29 -16.94 -3.27
CA ALA A 245 -23.75 -18.01 -4.11
C ALA A 245 -22.73 -17.45 -5.11
N THR A 246 -23.06 -16.34 -5.77
CA THR A 246 -22.16 -15.66 -6.71
C THR A 246 -20.89 -15.15 -5.98
N MET A 247 -21.05 -14.60 -4.77
CA MET A 247 -19.93 -14.13 -3.96
C MET A 247 -19.04 -15.29 -3.48
N LEU A 248 -19.63 -16.45 -3.18
CA LEU A 248 -18.87 -17.65 -2.82
C LEU A 248 -18.02 -18.13 -3.98
N GLU A 249 -18.57 -18.19 -5.20
CA GLU A 249 -17.80 -18.54 -6.41
C GLU A 249 -16.66 -17.54 -6.69
N VAL A 250 -16.92 -16.26 -6.51
CA VAL A 250 -15.88 -15.23 -6.62
C VAL A 250 -14.81 -15.40 -5.56
N ASN A 251 -15.21 -15.68 -4.32
CA ASN A 251 -14.26 -15.92 -3.23
C ASN A 251 -13.42 -17.18 -3.45
N GLU A 252 -14.01 -18.27 -3.95
CA GLU A 252 -13.23 -19.46 -4.33
C GLU A 252 -12.18 -19.13 -5.39
N LYS A 253 -12.56 -18.40 -6.45
CA LYS A 253 -11.61 -17.95 -7.48
C LYS A 253 -10.51 -17.06 -6.91
N TRP A 254 -10.84 -16.19 -5.96
CA TRP A 254 -9.84 -15.35 -5.29
C TRP A 254 -8.91 -16.16 -4.40
N LEU A 255 -9.44 -17.18 -3.70
CA LEU A 255 -8.62 -18.09 -2.89
C LEU A 255 -7.64 -18.89 -3.76
N ASP A 256 -8.11 -19.42 -4.88
CA ASP A 256 -7.24 -20.11 -5.86
C ASP A 256 -6.15 -19.17 -6.41
N GLN A 257 -6.50 -17.93 -6.69
CA GLN A 257 -5.51 -16.94 -7.14
C GLN A 257 -4.49 -16.59 -6.04
N LEU A 258 -4.95 -16.47 -4.79
CA LEU A 258 -4.06 -16.24 -3.64
C LEU A 258 -3.10 -17.41 -3.44
N GLU A 259 -3.60 -18.65 -3.53
CA GLU A 259 -2.75 -19.84 -3.41
C GLU A 259 -1.68 -19.89 -4.53
N ASN A 260 -2.07 -19.57 -5.77
CA ASN A 260 -1.12 -19.46 -6.88
C ASN A 260 -0.06 -18.35 -6.64
N ILE A 261 -0.50 -17.17 -6.16
CA ILE A 261 0.41 -16.08 -5.83
C ILE A 261 1.35 -16.46 -4.68
N GLU A 262 0.86 -17.16 -3.66
CA GLU A 262 1.71 -17.66 -2.57
C GLU A 262 2.77 -18.66 -3.07
N GLN A 263 2.38 -19.56 -3.98
CA GLN A 263 3.32 -20.49 -4.63
C GLN A 263 4.36 -19.76 -5.47
N ASP A 264 3.94 -18.73 -6.22
CA ASP A 264 4.84 -17.89 -7.02
C ASP A 264 5.82 -17.10 -6.12
N ILE A 265 5.33 -16.55 -5.02
CA ILE A 265 6.16 -15.85 -4.02
C ILE A 265 7.16 -16.82 -3.40
N PHE A 266 6.73 -18.03 -3.05
CA PHE A 266 7.62 -19.05 -2.50
C PHE A 266 8.71 -19.43 -3.49
N SER A 267 8.33 -19.70 -4.74
CA SER A 267 9.26 -20.01 -5.83
C SER A 267 10.23 -18.87 -6.11
N ALA A 268 9.75 -17.63 -6.11
CA ALA A 268 10.58 -16.44 -6.29
C ALA A 268 11.58 -16.26 -5.14
N LYS A 269 11.18 -16.52 -3.89
CA LYS A 269 12.07 -16.49 -2.72
C LYS A 269 13.18 -17.54 -2.83
N GLU A 270 12.80 -18.76 -3.20
CA GLU A 270 13.79 -19.85 -3.38
C GLU A 270 14.80 -19.53 -4.49
N ASN A 271 14.29 -19.00 -5.62
CA ASN A 271 15.15 -18.58 -6.73
C ASN A 271 16.09 -17.42 -6.32
N ARG A 272 15.57 -16.47 -5.55
CA ARG A 272 16.39 -15.37 -5.01
C ARG A 272 17.49 -15.87 -4.08
N GLU A 273 17.16 -16.79 -3.16
CA GLU A 273 18.19 -17.38 -2.28
C GLU A 273 19.26 -18.14 -3.05
N LYS A 274 18.86 -18.87 -4.12
CA LYS A 274 19.82 -19.54 -5.01
C LYS A 274 20.71 -18.53 -5.74
N ALA A 275 20.12 -17.46 -6.26
CA ALA A 275 20.84 -16.39 -6.94
C ALA A 275 21.81 -15.65 -5.99
N ASP A 276 21.38 -15.35 -4.77
CA ASP A 276 22.19 -14.70 -3.75
C ASP A 276 23.40 -15.58 -3.35
N LYS A 277 23.18 -16.90 -3.17
CA LYS A 277 24.28 -17.85 -2.92
C LYS A 277 25.27 -17.93 -4.09
N GLN A 278 24.75 -17.94 -5.33
CA GLN A 278 25.60 -17.94 -6.53
C GLN A 278 26.40 -16.64 -6.65
N ALA A 279 25.75 -15.49 -6.39
CA ALA A 279 26.39 -14.18 -6.39
C ALA A 279 27.49 -14.09 -5.32
N GLU A 280 27.25 -14.62 -4.12
CA GLU A 280 28.27 -14.66 -3.07
C GLU A 280 29.45 -15.57 -3.42
N GLN A 281 29.18 -16.74 -4.02
CA GLN A 281 30.25 -17.62 -4.51
C GLN A 281 31.03 -16.97 -5.63
N ALA A 282 30.35 -16.29 -6.59
CA ALA A 282 31.02 -15.56 -7.65
C ALA A 282 31.89 -14.42 -7.09
N LYS A 283 31.40 -13.68 -6.08
CA LYS A 283 32.17 -12.64 -5.37
C LYS A 283 33.41 -13.18 -4.67
N LYS A 284 33.28 -14.33 -4.00
CA LYS A 284 34.43 -15.00 -3.37
C LYS A 284 35.46 -15.43 -4.41
N LYS A 285 35.03 -16.01 -5.54
CA LYS A 285 35.92 -16.38 -6.65
C LYS A 285 36.58 -15.15 -7.26
N ALA A 286 35.85 -14.08 -7.52
CA ALA A 286 36.38 -12.82 -8.04
C ALA A 286 37.47 -12.24 -7.11
N SER A 287 37.20 -12.20 -5.81
CA SER A 287 38.19 -11.75 -4.81
C SER A 287 39.46 -12.62 -4.78
N GLN A 288 39.30 -13.93 -4.94
CA GLN A 288 40.44 -14.85 -5.05
C GLN A 288 41.26 -14.60 -6.32
N TYR A 289 40.57 -14.36 -7.46
CA TYR A 289 41.26 -14.02 -8.71
C TYR A 289 41.98 -12.67 -8.63
N GLU A 290 41.34 -11.68 -7.99
CA GLU A 290 41.96 -10.37 -7.79
C GLU A 290 43.24 -10.44 -6.93
N LYS A 291 43.23 -11.23 -5.86
CA LYS A 291 44.44 -11.52 -5.07
C LYS A 291 45.50 -12.18 -5.91
N LYS A 292 45.15 -13.21 -6.68
CA LYS A 292 46.12 -13.92 -7.56
C LYS A 292 46.71 -13.00 -8.64
N LEU A 293 45.84 -12.11 -9.23
CA LEU A 293 46.29 -11.08 -10.18
C LEU A 293 47.29 -10.11 -9.54
N THR A 294 47.01 -9.66 -8.31
CA THR A 294 47.91 -8.78 -7.55
C THR A 294 49.26 -9.44 -7.28
N GLU A 295 49.28 -10.75 -7.01
CA GLU A 295 50.52 -11.53 -6.83
C GLU A 295 51.33 -11.71 -8.13
N ILE A 296 50.65 -11.79 -9.27
CA ILE A 296 51.23 -12.03 -10.60
C ILE A 296 51.69 -10.72 -11.25
N ALA A 297 51.01 -9.59 -10.99
CA ALA A 297 51.30 -8.30 -11.60
C ALA A 297 52.78 -7.88 -11.52
N PRO A 298 53.51 -8.04 -10.39
CA PRO A 298 54.95 -7.72 -10.34
C PRO A 298 55.78 -8.58 -11.29
N MET A 299 55.46 -9.89 -11.42
CA MET A 299 56.16 -10.81 -12.31
C MET A 299 55.97 -10.43 -13.78
N VAL A 300 54.76 -10.09 -14.17
CA VAL A 300 54.45 -9.61 -15.53
C VAL A 300 55.20 -8.32 -15.83
N LYS A 301 55.23 -7.39 -14.88
CA LYS A 301 55.93 -6.11 -15.02
C LYS A 301 57.44 -6.29 -15.13
N ASP A 302 58.02 -7.27 -14.40
CA ASP A 302 59.41 -7.60 -14.55
C ASP A 302 59.72 -8.26 -15.91
N MET A 303 58.81 -9.11 -16.40
CA MET A 303 58.93 -9.71 -17.75
C MET A 303 58.88 -8.64 -18.86
N GLU A 304 57.96 -7.68 -18.76
CA GLU A 304 57.87 -6.55 -19.70
C GLU A 304 59.17 -5.73 -19.69
N ARG A 305 59.68 -5.40 -18.52
CA ARG A 305 60.91 -4.66 -18.35
C ARG A 305 62.13 -5.43 -18.96
N PHE A 306 62.12 -6.77 -18.84
CA PHE A 306 63.14 -7.61 -19.49
C PHE A 306 62.95 -7.62 -21.02
N ALA A 307 61.76 -7.74 -21.51
CA ALA A 307 61.47 -7.71 -22.95
C ALA A 307 61.93 -6.38 -23.57
N GLU A 308 61.61 -5.26 -22.94
CA GLU A 308 62.08 -3.93 -23.38
C GLU A 308 63.60 -3.81 -23.40
N LYS A 309 64.26 -4.28 -22.34
CA LYS A 309 65.69 -4.22 -22.23
C LYS A 309 66.45 -5.04 -23.28
N TYR A 310 65.85 -6.14 -23.74
CA TYR A 310 66.47 -7.04 -24.72
C TYR A 310 65.83 -6.95 -26.11
N SER A 311 65.02 -5.95 -26.38
CA SER A 311 64.50 -5.61 -27.69
C SER A 311 65.42 -4.77 -28.55
N ALA A 312 66.54 -4.35 -27.97
CA ALA A 312 67.57 -3.57 -28.67
C ALA A 312 68.33 -4.41 -29.70
N ASP A 313 68.87 -3.71 -30.72
CA ASP A 313 69.67 -4.33 -31.76
C ASP A 313 70.89 -5.04 -31.15
N PRO A 314 71.20 -6.30 -31.56
CA PRO A 314 72.37 -7.00 -31.12
C PRO A 314 73.68 -6.22 -31.22
N GLU A 315 73.79 -5.37 -32.22
CA GLU A 315 74.99 -4.50 -32.41
C GLU A 315 75.09 -3.42 -31.33
N GLU A 316 74.00 -2.91 -30.82
CA GLU A 316 73.96 -1.97 -29.67
C GLU A 316 74.29 -2.66 -28.34
N MET A 317 74.04 -3.96 -28.22
CA MET A 317 74.24 -4.74 -27.02
C MET A 317 75.66 -5.28 -26.93
N LEU A 318 76.36 -5.46 -28.05
CA LEU A 318 77.72 -6.02 -28.03
C LEU A 318 78.71 -4.93 -27.58
N PRO A 319 79.53 -5.24 -26.58
CA PRO A 319 80.61 -4.33 -26.14
C PRO A 319 81.59 -4.08 -27.28
N GLU A 320 81.97 -2.83 -27.52
CA GLU A 320 83.01 -2.50 -28.52
C GLU A 320 84.33 -3.16 -28.19
N ALA A 321 85.02 -3.66 -29.23
CA ALA A 321 86.37 -4.22 -29.10
C ALA A 321 87.40 -3.09 -28.97
N GLY A 322 88.33 -3.19 -28.08
CA GLY A 322 89.45 -2.25 -27.94
C GLY A 322 90.36 -2.36 -29.14
N THR A 323 90.98 -1.26 -29.52
CA THR A 323 91.80 -1.12 -30.70
C THR A 323 93.04 -2.10 -30.81
N LEU A 324 93.46 -2.71 -29.70
CA LEU A 324 94.48 -3.71 -29.64
C LEU A 324 94.06 -5.00 -28.87
N GLU A 325 92.74 -5.19 -28.75
CA GLU A 325 92.14 -6.29 -28.02
C GLU A 325 92.17 -7.57 -28.87
N THR A 326 92.75 -8.63 -28.30
CA THR A 326 92.70 -9.93 -28.98
C THR A 326 91.30 -10.57 -28.90
N GLY A 327 90.93 -11.34 -29.93
CA GLY A 327 89.64 -12.04 -29.95
C GLY A 327 89.37 -12.93 -28.73
N LYS A 328 90.50 -13.49 -28.18
CA LYS A 328 90.44 -14.27 -26.91
C LYS A 328 90.11 -13.41 -25.69
N SER A 329 90.65 -12.20 -25.61
CA SER A 329 90.41 -11.26 -24.53
C SER A 329 88.98 -10.74 -24.60
N TYR A 330 88.53 -10.32 -25.79
CA TYR A 330 87.16 -9.90 -26.04
C TYR A 330 86.16 -10.99 -25.66
N ARG A 331 86.42 -12.21 -26.11
CA ARG A 331 85.47 -13.36 -25.79
C ARG A 331 85.36 -13.59 -24.29
N GLU A 332 86.50 -13.65 -23.55
CA GLU A 332 86.45 -13.98 -22.13
C GLU A 332 85.96 -12.80 -21.26
N LYS A 333 86.35 -11.57 -21.60
CA LYS A 333 86.10 -10.43 -20.72
C LYS A 333 84.80 -9.67 -21.05
N LYS A 334 84.32 -9.73 -22.30
CA LYS A 334 83.17 -8.95 -22.78
C LYS A 334 82.03 -9.82 -23.27
N ALA A 335 82.27 -10.69 -24.26
CA ALA A 335 81.15 -11.47 -24.88
C ALA A 335 80.62 -12.55 -23.93
N LYS A 336 81.52 -13.28 -23.25
CA LYS A 336 81.10 -14.37 -22.33
C LYS A 336 80.32 -13.89 -21.12
N PRO A 337 80.67 -12.78 -20.44
CA PRO A 337 79.79 -12.17 -19.40
C PRO A 337 78.46 -11.72 -19.90
N LEU A 338 78.41 -11.10 -21.07
CA LEU A 338 77.14 -10.68 -21.70
C LEU A 338 76.18 -11.87 -21.98
N ILE A 339 76.75 -12.91 -22.65
CA ILE A 339 75.96 -14.13 -22.96
C ILE A 339 75.54 -14.81 -21.66
N LYS A 340 76.41 -14.87 -20.65
CA LYS A 340 76.05 -15.44 -19.33
C LYS A 340 74.93 -14.68 -18.68
N ASN A 341 74.93 -13.35 -18.78
CA ASN A 341 73.90 -12.50 -18.28
C ASN A 341 72.58 -12.74 -19.02
N ILE A 342 72.56 -12.76 -20.37
CA ILE A 342 71.42 -13.07 -21.20
C ILE A 342 70.82 -14.44 -20.85
N ILE A 343 71.63 -15.50 -20.73
CA ILE A 343 71.22 -16.86 -20.33
C ILE A 343 70.53 -16.81 -18.95
N THR A 344 71.09 -16.09 -17.99
CA THR A 344 70.62 -16.00 -16.63
C THR A 344 69.21 -15.34 -16.65
N VAL A 345 69.03 -14.25 -17.42
CA VAL A 345 67.77 -13.57 -17.58
C VAL A 345 66.77 -14.46 -18.28
N LEU A 346 67.18 -15.15 -19.35
CA LEU A 346 66.31 -16.07 -20.10
C LEU A 346 65.77 -17.19 -19.19
N LYS A 347 66.61 -17.74 -18.35
CA LYS A 347 66.22 -18.75 -17.34
C LYS A 347 65.28 -18.18 -16.32
N SER A 348 65.46 -16.96 -15.84
CA SER A 348 64.55 -16.27 -14.92
C SER A 348 63.18 -16.05 -15.56
N VAL A 349 63.12 -15.56 -16.80
CA VAL A 349 61.92 -15.35 -17.56
C VAL A 349 61.21 -16.69 -17.80
N TYR A 350 61.91 -17.73 -18.17
CA TYR A 350 61.33 -19.05 -18.37
C TYR A 350 60.76 -19.66 -17.08
N LEU A 351 61.42 -19.52 -15.96
CA LEU A 351 60.91 -19.96 -14.66
C LEU A 351 59.65 -19.16 -14.26
N ALA A 352 59.66 -17.84 -14.48
CA ALA A 352 58.49 -17.00 -14.26
C ALA A 352 57.31 -17.40 -15.16
N TYR A 353 57.59 -17.71 -16.43
CA TYR A 353 56.58 -18.24 -17.37
C TYR A 353 55.97 -19.56 -16.89
N LEU A 354 56.81 -20.51 -16.45
CA LEU A 354 56.34 -21.79 -15.93
C LEU A 354 55.43 -21.62 -14.68
N GLU A 355 55.84 -20.75 -13.78
CA GLU A 355 55.06 -20.44 -12.58
C GLU A 355 53.75 -19.76 -12.92
N LEU A 356 53.78 -18.81 -13.86
CA LEU A 356 52.59 -18.13 -14.38
C LEU A 356 51.62 -19.14 -15.04
N SER A 357 52.17 -20.01 -15.89
CA SER A 357 51.39 -21.05 -16.58
C SER A 357 50.75 -22.03 -15.59
N ARG A 358 51.48 -22.42 -14.56
CA ARG A 358 50.95 -23.25 -13.48
C ARG A 358 49.81 -22.56 -12.74
N ARG A 359 49.97 -21.31 -12.36
CA ARG A 359 48.94 -20.53 -11.67
C ARG A 359 47.72 -20.32 -12.55
N PHE A 360 47.90 -20.11 -13.85
CA PHE A 360 46.78 -20.03 -14.81
C PHE A 360 46.00 -21.34 -14.92
N SER A 361 46.68 -22.48 -14.97
CA SER A 361 46.06 -23.81 -15.00
C SER A 361 45.29 -24.10 -13.71
N ASP A 362 45.81 -23.68 -12.55
CA ASP A 362 45.14 -23.81 -11.25
C ASP A 362 43.90 -22.86 -11.11
N MET A 363 43.84 -21.82 -11.95
CA MET A 363 42.68 -20.92 -12.01
C MET A 363 41.53 -21.46 -12.86
N GLN A 364 41.83 -22.37 -13.81
CA GLN A 364 40.80 -22.97 -14.69
C GLN A 364 40.16 -24.22 -14.08
N ARG A 365 40.70 -24.77 -13.01
CA ARG A 365 40.12 -25.85 -12.22
C ARG A 365 39.29 -25.31 -11.03
#